data_e426a43bbefb1fea04190da8e6b42256
#
_entry.id   e426a43bbefb1fea04190da8e6b42256
#
_cell.length_a   1.000
_cell.length_b   1.000
_cell.length_c   1.000
_cell.angle_alpha   90.00
_cell.angle_beta   90.00
_cell.angle_gamma   90.00
#
_symmetry.space_group_name_H-M   'P 1'
#
loop_
_entity.id
_entity.type
_entity.pdbx_description
1 polymer ?
#
loop_
_entity_poly.entity_id
_entity_poly.type
_entity_poly.pdbx_seq_one_letter_code
_entity_poly.pdbx_strand_id
1 'polypeptide(L)'
;SGVTGRRAEWLAILWLGLKGYRPLARRFGGKGGEIDLVMKRGRTIAFVEVKARGAMDEALIAITPEKHRLVELRIRQWLAQNPWAMAHHLRADAVFLAPW
;
A
#
# COMPACT_ATOMS: atom_id res chain seq x y z
N SER A 1 -4.83 -6.08 3.78
CA SER A 1 -6.25 -5.88 3.69
C SER A 1 -6.95 -7.06 4.30
N GLY A 2 -7.87 -7.69 3.91
CA GLY A 2 -8.57 -8.77 4.55
C GLY A 2 -10.07 -8.59 4.38
N VAL A 3 -10.85 -9.08 5.33
CA VAL A 3 -12.31 -9.07 5.24
C VAL A 3 -12.85 -7.65 5.12
N THR A 4 -12.24 -6.72 5.83
CA THR A 4 -12.63 -5.31 5.82
C THR A 4 -11.88 -4.51 4.75
N GLY A 5 -11.12 -5.20 3.91
CA GLY A 5 -10.17 -4.58 3.00
C GLY A 5 -10.74 -3.52 2.09
N ARG A 6 -11.87 -3.79 1.45
CA ARG A 6 -12.43 -2.83 0.50
C ARG A 6 -12.83 -1.52 1.16
N ARG A 7 -13.54 -1.61 2.29
CA ARG A 7 -13.96 -0.42 3.01
C ARG A 7 -12.76 0.36 3.52
N ALA A 8 -11.81 -0.35 4.11
CA ALA A 8 -10.60 0.26 4.63
C ALA A 8 -9.79 0.91 3.51
N GLU A 9 -9.69 0.25 2.36
CA GLU A 9 -8.98 0.80 1.21
C GLU A 9 -9.63 2.09 0.72
N TRP A 10 -10.95 2.13 0.62
CA TRP A 10 -11.65 3.34 0.18
C TRP A 10 -11.48 4.48 1.17
N LEU A 11 -11.50 4.19 2.47
CA LEU A 11 -11.25 5.20 3.49
C LEU A 11 -9.82 5.71 3.40
N ALA A 12 -8.86 4.83 3.16
CA ALA A 12 -7.47 5.23 2.99
C ALA A 12 -7.29 6.10 1.75
N ILE A 13 -7.94 5.74 0.64
CA ILE A 13 -7.90 6.53 -0.59
C ILE A 13 -8.46 7.92 -0.34
N LEU A 14 -9.60 8.01 0.36
CA LEU A 14 -10.21 9.29 0.67
C LEU A 14 -9.30 10.13 1.54
N TRP A 15 -8.74 9.53 2.59
CA TRP A 15 -7.85 10.24 3.51
C TRP A 15 -6.59 10.74 2.81
N LEU A 16 -5.97 9.89 2.01
CA LEU A 16 -4.78 10.27 1.25
C LEU A 16 -5.12 11.28 0.16
N GLY A 17 -6.33 11.17 -0.42
CA GLY A 17 -6.81 12.14 -1.39
C GLY A 17 -6.90 13.54 -0.81
N LEU A 18 -7.33 13.64 0.45
CA LEU A 18 -7.36 14.93 1.15
C LEU A 18 -5.96 15.50 1.35
N LYS A 19 -4.93 14.67 1.30
CA LYS A 19 -3.54 15.09 1.39
C LYS A 19 -2.90 15.32 0.02
N GLY A 20 -3.67 15.23 -1.04
CA GLY A 20 -3.20 15.49 -2.39
C GLY A 20 -2.72 14.26 -3.17
N TYR A 21 -2.89 13.07 -2.61
CA TYR A 21 -2.56 11.83 -3.32
C TYR A 21 -3.69 11.39 -4.23
N ARG A 22 -3.32 10.77 -5.35
CA ARG A 22 -4.29 10.14 -6.25
C ARG A 22 -3.93 8.67 -6.43
N PRO A 23 -4.93 7.79 -6.56
CA PRO A 23 -4.64 6.36 -6.73
C PRO A 23 -4.15 6.06 -8.14
N LEU A 24 -3.12 5.23 -8.23
CA LEU A 24 -2.61 4.71 -9.49
C LEU A 24 -2.97 3.25 -9.68
N ALA A 25 -3.00 2.49 -8.59
CA ALA A 25 -3.35 1.07 -8.63
C ALA A 25 -3.90 0.64 -7.28
N ARG A 26 -4.72 -0.40 -7.30
CA ARG A 26 -5.22 -1.05 -6.10
C ARG A 26 -5.00 -2.54 -6.21
N ARG A 27 -4.63 -3.17 -5.08
CA ARG A 27 -4.49 -4.63 -4.97
C ARG A 27 -3.57 -5.19 -6.04
N PHE A 28 -2.41 -4.57 -6.19
CA PHE A 28 -1.44 -5.03 -7.15
C PHE A 28 -0.65 -6.21 -6.61
N GLY A 29 -0.66 -7.31 -7.33
CA GLY A 29 0.07 -8.50 -6.95
C GLY A 29 -0.68 -9.76 -7.32
N GLY A 30 -0.53 -10.78 -6.49
CA GLY A 30 -1.15 -12.05 -6.74
C GLY A 30 -1.03 -12.96 -5.53
N LYS A 31 -0.88 -14.25 -5.78
CA LYS A 31 -0.73 -15.24 -4.72
C LYS A 31 0.42 -14.87 -3.79
N GLY A 32 0.17 -15.01 -2.51
CA GLY A 32 1.17 -14.74 -1.48
C GLY A 32 1.18 -13.32 -0.98
N GLY A 33 0.45 -12.42 -1.63
CA GLY A 33 0.32 -11.05 -1.15
C GLY A 33 0.28 -10.03 -2.27
N GLU A 34 -0.22 -8.87 -1.93
CA GLU A 34 -0.38 -7.78 -2.88
C GLU A 34 -0.13 -6.45 -2.18
N ILE A 35 0.18 -5.42 -2.98
CA ILE A 35 0.24 -4.05 -2.49
C ILE A 35 -1.17 -3.51 -2.52
N ASP A 36 -1.67 -3.03 -1.39
CA ASP A 36 -3.06 -2.58 -1.29
C ASP A 36 -3.33 -1.36 -2.16
N LEU A 37 -2.44 -0.37 -2.13
CA LEU A 37 -2.60 0.85 -2.90
C LEU A 37 -1.26 1.33 -3.44
N VAL A 38 -1.28 1.88 -4.66
CA VAL A 38 -0.17 2.67 -5.18
C VAL A 38 -0.72 4.07 -5.41
N MET A 39 -0.16 5.05 -4.72
CA MET A 39 -0.65 6.42 -4.72
C MET A 39 0.43 7.38 -5.20
N LYS A 40 0.01 8.50 -5.78
CA LYS A 40 0.97 9.49 -6.30
C LYS A 40 0.59 10.89 -5.84
N ARG A 41 1.59 11.63 -5.38
CA ARG A 41 1.47 13.05 -5.12
C ARG A 41 2.72 13.75 -5.65
N GLY A 42 2.54 14.60 -6.67
CA GLY A 42 3.69 15.30 -7.28
C GLY A 42 4.71 14.31 -7.80
N ARG A 43 5.93 14.36 -7.28
CA ARG A 43 7.03 13.49 -7.70
C ARG A 43 7.23 12.30 -6.77
N THR A 44 6.25 12.02 -5.92
CA THR A 44 6.33 10.92 -4.95
C THR A 44 5.32 9.84 -5.28
N ILE A 45 5.77 8.60 -5.26
CA ILE A 45 4.89 7.43 -5.37
C ILE A 45 4.99 6.66 -4.08
N ALA A 46 3.83 6.42 -3.45
CA ALA A 46 3.73 5.68 -2.20
C ALA A 46 3.09 4.32 -2.45
N PHE A 47 3.77 3.28 -1.99
CA PHE A 47 3.24 1.91 -1.99
C PHE A 47 2.67 1.69 -0.60
N VAL A 48 1.36 1.54 -0.49
CA VAL A 48 0.65 1.65 0.77
C VAL A 48 0.03 0.31 1.17
N GLU A 49 0.30 -0.09 2.40
CA GLU A 49 -0.38 -1.19 3.06
C GLU A 49 -1.46 -0.62 3.95
N VAL A 50 -2.68 -1.11 3.81
CA VAL A 50 -3.81 -0.65 4.60
C VAL A 50 -4.14 -1.71 5.65
N LYS A 51 -4.16 -1.31 6.91
CA LYS A 51 -4.43 -2.21 8.03
C LYS A 51 -5.62 -1.72 8.82
N ALA A 52 -6.55 -2.62 9.13
CA ALA A 52 -7.62 -2.33 10.06
C ALA A 52 -7.08 -2.42 11.49
N ARG A 53 -7.76 -1.76 12.42
CA ARG A 53 -7.31 -1.70 13.79
C ARG A 53 -7.05 -3.06 14.41
N GLY A 54 -7.93 -4.03 14.15
CA GLY A 54 -7.80 -5.37 14.72
C GLY A 54 -6.52 -6.08 14.29
N ALA A 55 -5.86 -5.60 13.25
CA ALA A 55 -4.62 -6.17 12.76
C ALA A 55 -3.40 -5.35 13.16
N MET A 56 -3.58 -4.26 13.91
CA MET A 56 -2.48 -3.36 14.22
C MET A 56 -1.37 -4.06 15.01
N ASP A 57 -1.75 -4.78 16.05
CA ASP A 57 -0.77 -5.52 16.86
C ASP A 57 -0.10 -6.61 16.03
N GLU A 58 -0.86 -7.30 15.22
CA GLU A 58 -0.33 -8.31 14.32
C GLU A 58 0.61 -7.70 13.29
N ALA A 59 0.27 -6.51 12.80
CA ALA A 59 1.13 -5.81 11.83
C ALA A 59 2.47 -5.45 12.43
N LEU A 60 2.52 -5.07 13.71
CA LEU A 60 3.77 -4.76 14.39
C LEU A 60 4.62 -6.01 14.61
N ILE A 61 3.96 -7.16 14.80
CA ILE A 61 4.64 -8.43 15.02
C ILE A 61 5.02 -9.07 13.69
N ALA A 62 4.22 -8.88 12.65
CA ALA A 62 4.30 -9.62 11.40
C ALA A 62 5.17 -8.97 10.33
N ILE A 63 5.99 -7.99 10.68
CA ILE A 63 6.99 -7.45 9.75
C ILE A 63 8.15 -8.44 9.73
N THR A 64 7.98 -9.51 8.96
CA THR A 64 8.99 -10.55 8.84
C THR A 64 9.86 -10.29 7.61
N PRO A 65 11.07 -10.87 7.56
CA PRO A 65 11.88 -10.78 6.36
C PRO A 65 11.18 -11.31 5.11
N GLU A 66 10.37 -12.36 5.24
CA GLU A 66 9.61 -12.91 4.12
C GLU A 66 8.60 -11.91 3.58
N LYS A 67 7.86 -11.27 4.47
CA LYS A 67 6.87 -10.28 4.06
C LYS A 67 7.54 -9.07 3.42
N HIS A 68 8.64 -8.63 3.99
CA HIS A 68 9.41 -7.52 3.45
C HIS A 68 9.90 -7.84 2.03
N ARG A 69 10.42 -9.05 1.82
CA ARG A 69 10.87 -9.47 0.48
C ARG A 69 9.72 -9.52 -0.51
N LEU A 70 8.55 -9.97 -0.07
CA LEU A 70 7.39 -10.03 -0.95
C LEU A 70 6.95 -8.63 -1.38
N VAL A 71 6.90 -7.70 -0.45
CA VAL A 71 6.55 -6.31 -0.75
C VAL A 71 7.54 -5.73 -1.75
N GLU A 72 8.84 -5.93 -1.53
CA GLU A 72 9.86 -5.46 -2.47
C GLU A 72 9.65 -6.06 -3.86
N LEU A 73 9.34 -7.36 -3.93
CA LEU A 73 9.09 -8.03 -5.20
C LEU A 73 7.91 -7.38 -5.93
N ARG A 74 6.81 -7.13 -5.21
CA ARG A 74 5.62 -6.50 -5.80
C ARG A 74 5.92 -5.10 -6.30
N ILE A 75 6.68 -4.33 -5.53
CA ILE A 75 7.11 -2.99 -5.96
C ILE A 75 7.90 -3.08 -7.26
N ARG A 76 8.86 -3.99 -7.33
CA ARG A 76 9.66 -4.17 -8.55
C ARG A 76 8.79 -4.57 -9.74
N GLN A 77 7.81 -5.44 -9.52
CA GLN A 77 6.91 -5.87 -10.58
C GLN A 77 6.08 -4.69 -11.09
N TRP A 78 5.58 -3.86 -10.17
CA TRP A 78 4.82 -2.68 -10.56
C TRP A 78 5.69 -1.69 -11.33
N LEU A 79 6.90 -1.45 -10.87
CA LEU A 79 7.84 -0.55 -11.55
C LEU A 79 8.21 -1.06 -12.94
N ALA A 80 8.32 -2.38 -13.10
CA ALA A 80 8.60 -2.96 -14.41
C ALA A 80 7.47 -2.69 -15.41
N GLN A 81 6.23 -2.61 -14.92
CA GLN A 81 5.07 -2.27 -15.74
C GLN A 81 4.89 -0.77 -15.91
N ASN A 82 5.56 0.02 -15.09
CA ASN A 82 5.42 1.48 -15.07
C ASN A 82 6.81 2.13 -14.97
N PRO A 83 7.65 1.96 -16.01
CA PRO A 83 9.03 2.41 -15.92
C PRO A 83 9.17 3.93 -15.73
N TRP A 84 8.19 4.70 -16.15
CA TRP A 84 8.17 6.15 -15.92
C TRP A 84 8.27 6.50 -14.42
N ALA A 85 7.82 5.60 -13.57
CA ALA A 85 7.79 5.84 -12.12
C ALA A 85 9.19 5.87 -11.50
N MET A 86 10.19 5.33 -12.19
CA MET A 86 11.57 5.34 -11.68
C MET A 86 12.15 6.74 -11.56
N ALA A 87 11.56 7.73 -12.22
CA ALA A 87 11.97 9.13 -12.09
C ALA A 87 11.37 9.81 -10.87
N HIS A 88 10.61 9.08 -10.06
CA HIS A 88 9.92 9.61 -8.91
C HIS A 88 10.57 9.17 -7.60
N HIS A 89 10.25 9.87 -6.53
CA HIS A 89 10.61 9.42 -5.19
C HIS A 89 9.68 8.28 -4.80
N LEU A 90 10.26 7.17 -4.37
CA LEU A 90 9.49 5.98 -4.02
C LEU A 90 9.53 5.80 -2.50
N ARG A 91 8.37 5.51 -1.92
CA ARG A 91 8.27 5.25 -0.50
C ARG A 91 7.26 4.14 -0.23
N ALA A 92 7.46 3.42 0.85
CA ALA A 92 6.54 2.40 1.31
C ALA A 92 5.95 2.86 2.64
N ASP A 93 4.64 2.81 2.75
CA ASP A 93 3.92 3.32 3.91
C ASP A 93 2.87 2.32 4.39
N ALA A 94 2.49 2.44 5.65
CA ALA A 94 1.36 1.71 6.20
C ALA A 94 0.35 2.72 6.73
N VAL A 95 -0.92 2.47 6.44
CA VAL A 95 -2.02 3.27 6.96
C VAL A 95 -2.85 2.38 7.87
N PHE A 96 -2.98 2.80 9.13
CA PHE A 96 -3.74 2.07 10.13
C PHE A 96 -5.07 2.78 10.35
N LEU A 97 -6.16 2.04 10.17
CA LEU A 97 -7.50 2.56 10.35
C LEU A 97 -8.11 1.92 11.58
N ALA A 98 -8.49 2.75 12.54
CA ALA A 98 -9.12 2.30 13.77
C ALA A 98 -10.63 2.45 13.67
N PRO A 99 -11.41 1.45 14.07
CA PRO A 99 -12.85 1.62 14.21
C PRO A 99 -13.17 2.55 15.38
N TRP A 100 -14.27 3.25 15.29
CA TRP A 100 -14.77 4.12 16.35
C TRP A 100 -16.24 3.87 16.59
#